data_a3abc81534894f1fb1ef058a8c994746
#
_entry.id   a3abc81534894f1fb1ef058a8c994746
#
_cell.length_a   1.000
_cell.length_b   1.000
_cell.length_c   1.000
_cell.angle_alpha   90.00
_cell.angle_beta   90.00
_cell.angle_gamma   90.00
#
_symmetry.space_group_name_H-M   'P 1'
#
loop_
_entity.id
_entity.type
_entity.pdbx_description
1 polymer ?
#
loop_
_entity_poly.entity_id
_entity_poly.type
_entity_poly.pdbx_seq_one_letter_code
_entity_poly.pdbx_strand_id
1 'polypeptide(L)'
;MAQQRMVVAALAAAVAVLTPGQRAAAQAKPPTETDPVTAEFEKFRAVLEDDNPAELFEAQGAQLWKAKRGPRAASLERCDLGLGPGVVKGAYVQLPRYFADVDKVMDAERRIVHCMVTLQGFQAEEIAKRPFSTDAYTPDPVVLVTYVAGQSRGMKIAVPQKHLQERAAYKVGEEVFFYRAGPYDFSCATCHGADGKRIRTQLLPNLTNPEQAFRGFEGWPGYRMTGGVMHTLQWRMNDCFRQQRFPEPGYVSDTISALLTYLGVNANGHVYKGPGIKR
;
A
#
# COMPACT_ATOMS: atom_id res chain seq x y z
N MET A 1 56.75 -75.14 -30.04
CA MET A 1 55.89 -74.72 -28.93
C MET A 1 56.18 -73.22 -28.66
N ALA A 2 55.36 -72.33 -29.21
CA ALA A 2 55.53 -70.88 -29.10
C ALA A 2 54.48 -70.35 -28.14
N GLN A 3 54.92 -69.77 -27.04
CA GLN A 3 54.04 -69.07 -26.07
C GLN A 3 53.79 -67.64 -26.55
N GLN A 4 52.54 -67.36 -26.93
CA GLN A 4 52.06 -66.03 -27.24
C GLN A 4 51.77 -65.31 -25.93
N ARG A 5 52.49 -64.23 -25.64
CA ARG A 5 52.20 -63.27 -24.54
C ARG A 5 51.20 -62.25 -25.01
N MET A 6 49.99 -62.30 -24.47
CA MET A 6 48.98 -61.24 -24.61
C MET A 6 49.35 -60.05 -23.77
N VAL A 7 49.54 -58.90 -24.42
CA VAL A 7 49.66 -57.58 -23.77
C VAL A 7 48.30 -56.98 -23.66
N VAL A 8 47.81 -56.87 -22.45
CA VAL A 8 46.54 -56.17 -22.15
C VAL A 8 46.89 -54.68 -21.96
N ALA A 9 46.48 -53.88 -22.93
CA ALA A 9 46.55 -52.41 -22.81
C ALA A 9 45.35 -51.89 -22.00
N ALA A 10 45.58 -51.37 -20.81
CA ALA A 10 44.59 -50.70 -20.00
C ALA A 10 44.34 -49.27 -20.53
N LEU A 11 43.20 -49.04 -21.14
CA LEU A 11 42.72 -47.68 -21.42
C LEU A 11 42.19 -47.04 -20.13
N ALA A 12 42.91 -46.09 -19.59
CA ALA A 12 42.41 -45.23 -18.52
C ALA A 12 41.50 -44.15 -19.15
N ALA A 13 40.17 -44.27 -19.00
CA ALA A 13 39.22 -43.25 -19.35
C ALA A 13 39.27 -42.14 -18.29
N ALA A 14 39.82 -40.99 -18.63
CA ALA A 14 39.72 -39.77 -17.81
C ALA A 14 38.29 -39.24 -17.86
N VAL A 15 37.51 -39.44 -16.78
CA VAL A 15 36.24 -38.78 -16.58
C VAL A 15 36.50 -37.33 -16.17
N ALA A 16 36.29 -36.42 -17.11
CA ALA A 16 36.28 -34.98 -16.81
C ALA A 16 35.05 -34.68 -15.99
N VAL A 17 35.22 -34.47 -14.67
CA VAL A 17 34.17 -33.94 -13.80
C VAL A 17 33.97 -32.48 -14.17
N LEU A 18 32.92 -32.18 -14.97
CA LEU A 18 32.46 -30.83 -15.20
C LEU A 18 31.85 -30.33 -13.89
N THR A 19 32.62 -29.52 -13.14
CA THR A 19 32.08 -28.72 -12.04
C THR A 19 31.01 -27.80 -12.61
N PRO A 20 29.78 -27.75 -12.03
CA PRO A 20 28.76 -26.80 -12.45
C PRO A 20 29.34 -25.39 -12.21
N GLY A 21 29.52 -24.66 -13.31
CA GLY A 21 29.97 -23.28 -13.26
C GLY A 21 29.10 -22.51 -12.30
N GLN A 22 29.72 -21.96 -11.26
CA GLN A 22 29.12 -20.94 -10.42
C GLN A 22 28.69 -19.81 -11.35
N ARG A 23 27.39 -19.77 -11.65
CA ARG A 23 26.78 -18.54 -12.14
C ARG A 23 27.01 -17.52 -11.02
N ALA A 24 27.98 -16.64 -11.22
CA ALA A 24 28.09 -15.43 -10.44
C ALA A 24 26.74 -14.73 -10.56
N ALA A 25 25.92 -14.87 -9.53
CA ALA A 25 24.79 -13.99 -9.35
C ALA A 25 25.43 -12.60 -9.30
N ALA A 26 25.21 -11.80 -10.32
CA ALA A 26 25.56 -10.40 -10.30
C ALA A 26 24.82 -9.84 -9.08
N GLN A 27 25.51 -9.71 -7.98
CA GLN A 27 25.03 -8.97 -6.81
C GLN A 27 24.86 -7.55 -7.32
N ALA A 28 23.61 -7.17 -7.63
CA ALA A 28 23.28 -5.80 -7.86
C ALA A 28 23.69 -5.06 -6.58
N LYS A 29 24.73 -4.25 -6.70
CA LYS A 29 25.18 -3.34 -5.64
C LYS A 29 23.94 -2.59 -5.17
N PRO A 30 23.61 -2.57 -3.87
CA PRO A 30 22.48 -1.79 -3.41
C PRO A 30 22.68 -0.35 -3.91
N PRO A 31 21.63 0.33 -4.39
CA PRO A 31 21.74 1.68 -4.91
C PRO A 31 22.11 2.62 -3.75
N THR A 32 23.40 2.81 -3.51
CA THR A 32 23.94 3.83 -2.62
C THR A 32 24.03 5.19 -3.30
N GLU A 33 23.74 5.23 -4.58
CA GLU A 33 23.59 6.46 -5.35
C GLU A 33 22.21 6.45 -5.99
N THR A 34 21.39 7.44 -5.64
CA THR A 34 20.06 7.64 -6.24
C THR A 34 20.27 7.82 -7.74
N ASP A 35 19.68 6.95 -8.57
CA ASP A 35 19.68 7.10 -10.02
C ASP A 35 19.42 8.58 -10.38
N PRO A 36 20.24 9.25 -11.21
CA PRO A 36 20.09 10.68 -11.52
C PRO A 36 18.67 11.07 -11.95
N VAL A 37 17.99 10.19 -12.66
CA VAL A 37 16.59 10.40 -13.07
C VAL A 37 15.66 10.40 -11.86
N THR A 38 15.87 9.49 -10.92
CA THR A 38 15.09 9.43 -9.67
C THR A 38 15.34 10.67 -8.81
N ALA A 39 16.59 11.14 -8.71
CA ALA A 39 16.95 12.33 -7.97
C ALA A 39 16.29 13.60 -8.54
N GLU A 40 16.23 13.74 -9.86
CA GLU A 40 15.53 14.87 -10.49
C GLU A 40 14.01 14.82 -10.24
N PHE A 41 13.40 13.63 -10.26
CA PHE A 41 12.00 13.49 -9.89
C PHE A 41 11.73 13.81 -8.41
N GLU A 42 12.65 13.50 -7.52
CA GLU A 42 12.53 13.85 -6.09
C GLU A 42 12.65 15.36 -5.88
N LYS A 43 13.57 16.04 -6.56
CA LYS A 43 13.67 17.51 -6.55
C LYS A 43 12.38 18.17 -7.06
N PHE A 44 11.87 17.71 -8.19
CA PHE A 44 10.63 18.22 -8.76
C PHE A 44 9.43 18.01 -7.82
N ARG A 45 9.36 16.88 -7.13
CA ARG A 45 8.34 16.65 -6.10
C ARG A 45 8.47 17.61 -4.93
N ALA A 46 9.69 17.84 -4.45
CA ALA A 46 9.93 18.75 -3.34
C ALA A 46 9.45 20.18 -3.65
N VAL A 47 9.66 20.65 -4.88
CA VAL A 47 9.14 21.97 -5.32
C VAL A 47 7.61 21.98 -5.36
N LEU A 48 6.97 20.89 -5.75
CA LEU A 48 5.50 20.79 -5.79
C LEU A 48 4.88 20.59 -4.40
N GLU A 49 5.64 20.12 -3.41
CA GLU A 49 5.11 19.94 -2.06
C GLU A 49 4.88 21.26 -1.33
N ASP A 50 5.54 22.35 -1.72
CA ASP A 50 5.29 23.69 -1.18
C ASP A 50 3.91 24.25 -1.59
N ASP A 51 3.36 23.79 -2.74
CA ASP A 51 2.01 24.15 -3.23
C ASP A 51 1.21 22.86 -3.50
N ASN A 52 1.13 21.97 -2.50
CA ASN A 52 0.52 20.67 -2.68
C ASN A 52 -1.00 20.77 -2.92
N PRO A 53 -1.50 20.40 -4.12
CA PRO A 53 -2.94 20.47 -4.42
C PRO A 53 -3.82 19.62 -3.49
N ALA A 54 -3.26 18.68 -2.74
CA ALA A 54 -3.97 17.90 -1.74
C ALA A 54 -4.58 18.79 -0.64
N GLU A 55 -4.01 19.97 -0.37
CA GLU A 55 -4.54 20.93 0.63
C GLU A 55 -5.94 21.42 0.29
N LEU A 56 -6.27 21.55 -1.00
CA LEU A 56 -7.64 21.90 -1.43
C LEU A 56 -8.63 20.80 -1.04
N PHE A 57 -8.25 19.55 -1.19
CA PHE A 57 -9.07 18.40 -0.79
C PHE A 57 -9.11 18.24 0.74
N GLU A 58 -8.04 18.57 1.46
CA GLU A 58 -8.05 18.63 2.93
C GLU A 58 -9.05 19.68 3.43
N ALA A 59 -9.03 20.88 2.85
CA ALA A 59 -9.97 21.96 3.19
C ALA A 59 -11.43 21.57 2.88
N GLN A 60 -11.68 20.98 1.73
CA GLN A 60 -12.99 20.44 1.36
C GLN A 60 -13.43 19.33 2.33
N GLY A 61 -12.53 18.42 2.70
CA GLY A 61 -12.81 17.35 3.65
C GLY A 61 -13.14 17.89 5.04
N ALA A 62 -12.45 18.94 5.49
CA ALA A 62 -12.77 19.62 6.75
C ALA A 62 -14.18 20.22 6.76
N GLN A 63 -14.64 20.77 5.63
CA GLN A 63 -15.99 21.27 5.48
C GLN A 63 -17.02 20.12 5.50
N LEU A 64 -16.76 19.05 4.73
CA LEU A 64 -17.64 17.87 4.69
C LEU A 64 -17.74 17.17 6.06
N TRP A 65 -16.67 17.16 6.84
CA TRP A 65 -16.64 16.56 8.18
C TRP A 65 -17.64 17.23 9.13
N LYS A 66 -17.78 18.55 9.04
CA LYS A 66 -18.66 19.38 9.88
C LYS A 66 -20.06 19.53 9.30
N ALA A 67 -20.24 19.30 8.01
CA ALA A 67 -21.52 19.50 7.34
C ALA A 67 -22.56 18.48 7.80
N LYS A 68 -23.76 18.95 8.10
CA LYS A 68 -24.94 18.10 8.36
C LYS A 68 -25.44 17.55 7.02
N ARG A 69 -25.30 16.24 6.83
CA ARG A 69 -25.57 15.56 5.55
C ARG A 69 -26.32 14.24 5.74
N GLY A 70 -26.76 13.71 4.61
CA GLY A 70 -27.49 12.45 4.57
C GLY A 70 -28.90 12.52 5.15
N PRO A 71 -29.65 11.42 5.10
CA PRO A 71 -31.03 11.35 5.58
C PRO A 71 -31.22 11.75 7.05
N ARG A 72 -30.17 11.58 7.87
CA ARG A 72 -30.22 11.94 9.30
C ARG A 72 -29.77 13.38 9.59
N ALA A 73 -29.41 14.17 8.57
CA ALA A 73 -28.94 15.54 8.69
C ALA A 73 -27.86 15.69 9.81
N ALA A 74 -26.91 14.76 9.88
CA ALA A 74 -25.86 14.70 10.90
C ALA A 74 -24.48 15.01 10.32
N SER A 75 -23.59 15.58 11.16
CA SER A 75 -22.16 15.74 10.83
C SER A 75 -21.37 14.49 11.20
N LEU A 76 -20.10 14.43 10.76
CA LEU A 76 -19.16 13.37 11.13
C LEU A 76 -18.36 13.71 12.42
N GLU A 77 -18.63 14.83 13.07
CA GLU A 77 -17.91 15.28 14.28
C GLU A 77 -17.99 14.31 15.47
N ARG A 78 -18.89 13.34 15.42
CA ARG A 78 -19.01 12.27 16.41
C ARG A 78 -18.44 10.93 15.93
N CYS A 79 -17.85 10.89 14.73
CA CYS A 79 -17.23 9.68 14.22
C CYS A 79 -16.02 9.33 15.09
N ASP A 80 -15.99 8.12 15.62
CA ASP A 80 -14.83 7.58 16.33
C ASP A 80 -13.90 6.87 15.34
N LEU A 81 -12.72 7.45 15.15
CA LEU A 81 -11.65 6.88 14.33
C LEU A 81 -10.68 6.00 15.17
N GLY A 82 -11.11 5.61 16.36
CA GLY A 82 -10.35 4.74 17.28
C GLY A 82 -9.54 5.48 18.35
N LEU A 83 -9.65 6.80 18.41
CA LEU A 83 -9.05 7.65 19.45
C LEU A 83 -10.11 8.31 20.35
N GLY A 84 -11.36 7.93 20.17
CA GLY A 84 -12.53 8.53 20.78
C GLY A 84 -13.36 9.36 19.81
N PRO A 85 -14.65 9.59 20.10
CA PRO A 85 -15.57 10.32 19.22
C PRO A 85 -15.03 11.72 18.89
N GLY A 86 -14.95 12.02 17.59
CA GLY A 86 -14.54 13.33 17.06
C GLY A 86 -13.04 13.61 17.08
N VAL A 87 -12.21 12.70 17.59
CA VAL A 87 -10.76 12.88 17.59
C VAL A 87 -10.20 12.50 16.21
N VAL A 88 -9.79 13.50 15.43
CA VAL A 88 -9.25 13.33 14.07
C VAL A 88 -7.72 13.36 14.08
N LYS A 89 -7.11 14.25 14.89
CA LYS A 89 -5.67 14.44 14.92
C LYS A 89 -4.94 13.17 15.32
N GLY A 90 -4.05 12.69 14.45
CA GLY A 90 -3.26 11.48 14.68
C GLY A 90 -4.01 10.16 14.47
N ALA A 91 -5.26 10.20 14.01
CA ALA A 91 -6.04 8.98 13.79
C ALA A 91 -5.51 8.17 12.60
N TYR A 92 -5.18 8.83 11.47
CA TYR A 92 -4.78 8.12 10.26
C TYR A 92 -3.54 7.24 10.46
N VAL A 93 -2.55 7.73 11.18
CA VAL A 93 -1.29 6.99 11.43
C VAL A 93 -1.45 5.82 12.41
N GLN A 94 -2.62 5.65 13.01
CA GLN A 94 -2.98 4.53 13.87
C GLN A 94 -4.06 3.63 13.25
N LEU A 95 -4.32 3.78 11.98
CA LEU A 95 -5.23 2.94 11.19
C LEU A 95 -4.45 2.15 10.13
N PRO A 96 -4.85 0.88 9.86
CA PRO A 96 -6.01 0.15 10.39
C PRO A 96 -5.87 -0.27 11.85
N ARG A 97 -7.02 -0.43 12.52
CA ARG A 97 -7.11 -0.93 13.90
C ARG A 97 -8.43 -1.67 14.15
N TYR A 98 -8.48 -2.39 15.25
CA TYR A 98 -9.70 -3.05 15.71
C TYR A 98 -10.72 -2.04 16.28
N PHE A 99 -11.99 -2.25 15.95
CA PHE A 99 -13.15 -1.50 16.45
C PHE A 99 -14.15 -2.45 17.10
N ALA A 100 -14.35 -2.29 18.39
CA ALA A 100 -15.22 -3.17 19.19
C ALA A 100 -16.72 -3.02 18.84
N ASP A 101 -17.15 -1.85 18.37
CA ASP A 101 -18.54 -1.58 17.98
C ASP A 101 -19.03 -2.38 16.77
N VAL A 102 -18.10 -2.88 15.97
CA VAL A 102 -18.37 -3.72 14.78
C VAL A 102 -17.61 -5.05 14.77
N ASP A 103 -16.82 -5.30 15.80
CA ASP A 103 -15.96 -6.49 15.92
C ASP A 103 -15.08 -6.75 14.69
N LYS A 104 -14.48 -5.67 14.12
CA LYS A 104 -13.66 -5.74 12.90
C LYS A 104 -12.45 -4.82 12.95
N VAL A 105 -11.40 -5.23 12.22
CA VAL A 105 -10.32 -4.31 11.85
C VAL A 105 -10.75 -3.46 10.65
N MET A 106 -10.63 -2.15 10.78
CA MET A 106 -10.98 -1.20 9.73
C MET A 106 -9.82 -0.24 9.46
N ASP A 107 -9.59 0.06 8.20
CA ASP A 107 -8.77 1.18 7.76
C ASP A 107 -9.56 2.50 7.78
N ALA A 108 -8.90 3.61 7.50
CA ALA A 108 -9.49 4.93 7.57
C ALA A 108 -10.71 5.09 6.65
N GLU A 109 -10.62 4.63 5.41
CA GLU A 109 -11.68 4.77 4.43
C GLU A 109 -12.91 3.95 4.82
N ARG A 110 -12.70 2.71 5.22
CA ARG A 110 -13.76 1.82 5.72
C ARG A 110 -14.45 2.39 6.95
N ARG A 111 -13.69 2.94 7.91
CA ARG A 111 -14.25 3.54 9.12
C ARG A 111 -15.05 4.81 8.82
N ILE A 112 -14.59 5.64 7.90
CA ILE A 112 -15.33 6.83 7.45
C ILE A 112 -16.64 6.43 6.77
N VAL A 113 -16.62 5.46 5.85
CA VAL A 113 -17.84 4.93 5.22
C VAL A 113 -18.82 4.39 6.28
N HIS A 114 -18.31 3.65 7.28
CA HIS A 114 -19.14 3.19 8.40
C HIS A 114 -19.79 4.37 9.15
N CYS A 115 -19.06 5.44 9.43
CA CYS A 115 -19.61 6.63 10.06
C CYS A 115 -20.64 7.36 9.17
N MET A 116 -20.42 7.42 7.85
CA MET A 116 -21.39 7.98 6.91
C MET A 116 -22.72 7.19 6.95
N VAL A 117 -22.64 5.87 7.04
CA VAL A 117 -23.81 4.99 7.15
C VAL A 117 -24.48 5.15 8.51
N THR A 118 -23.73 5.05 9.60
CA THR A 118 -24.32 4.99 10.96
C THR A 118 -24.72 6.34 11.51
N LEU A 119 -24.00 7.41 11.22
CA LEU A 119 -24.32 8.76 11.70
C LEU A 119 -25.21 9.53 10.73
N GLN A 120 -24.86 9.52 9.44
CA GLN A 120 -25.54 10.33 8.42
C GLN A 120 -26.69 9.59 7.72
N GLY A 121 -26.73 8.24 7.78
CA GLY A 121 -27.78 7.42 7.21
C GLY A 121 -27.65 7.18 5.70
N PHE A 122 -26.45 7.36 5.13
CA PHE A 122 -26.19 6.97 3.75
C PHE A 122 -26.27 5.45 3.56
N GLN A 123 -26.56 4.99 2.35
CA GLN A 123 -26.54 3.58 2.01
C GLN A 123 -25.14 3.18 1.56
N ALA A 124 -24.58 2.12 2.15
CA ALA A 124 -23.24 1.64 1.83
C ALA A 124 -23.10 1.28 0.35
N GLU A 125 -24.12 0.69 -0.24
CA GLU A 125 -24.18 0.29 -1.64
C GLU A 125 -24.10 1.48 -2.59
N GLU A 126 -24.73 2.61 -2.23
CA GLU A 126 -24.67 3.84 -3.02
C GLU A 126 -23.26 4.45 -3.01
N ILE A 127 -22.59 4.45 -1.84
CA ILE A 127 -21.21 4.89 -1.72
C ILE A 127 -20.29 3.99 -2.56
N ALA A 128 -20.53 2.68 -2.53
CA ALA A 128 -19.70 1.69 -3.22
C ALA A 128 -19.89 1.67 -4.75
N LYS A 129 -20.93 2.30 -5.31
CA LYS A 129 -21.14 2.34 -6.78
C LYS A 129 -20.01 3.04 -7.54
N ARG A 130 -19.48 4.11 -6.98
CA ARG A 130 -18.36 4.88 -7.56
C ARG A 130 -17.39 5.30 -6.46
N PRO A 131 -16.62 4.34 -5.92
CA PRO A 131 -15.84 4.57 -4.71
C PRO A 131 -14.53 5.34 -4.96
N PHE A 132 -14.09 5.43 -6.22
CA PHE A 132 -12.80 5.98 -6.59
C PHE A 132 -12.93 7.21 -7.47
N SER A 133 -11.95 8.11 -7.34
CA SER A 133 -11.89 9.32 -8.13
C SER A 133 -11.67 9.03 -9.63
N THR A 134 -12.27 9.87 -10.45
CA THR A 134 -12.02 10.01 -11.89
C THR A 134 -11.70 11.46 -12.20
N ASP A 135 -11.26 11.77 -13.41
CA ASP A 135 -10.92 13.14 -13.82
C ASP A 135 -12.07 14.15 -13.64
N ALA A 136 -13.31 13.67 -13.61
CA ALA A 136 -14.52 14.49 -13.46
C ALA A 136 -15.17 14.40 -12.08
N TYR A 137 -14.67 13.56 -11.18
CA TYR A 137 -15.39 13.27 -9.93
C TYR A 137 -14.45 12.78 -8.83
N THR A 138 -14.57 13.35 -7.65
CA THR A 138 -13.91 12.84 -6.42
C THR A 138 -14.99 12.50 -5.38
N PRO A 139 -15.10 11.23 -4.96
CA PRO A 139 -16.07 10.80 -3.97
C PRO A 139 -15.84 11.41 -2.59
N ASP A 140 -16.90 11.64 -1.84
CA ASP A 140 -16.80 12.16 -0.47
C ASP A 140 -15.87 11.34 0.44
N PRO A 141 -15.87 9.98 0.45
CA PRO A 141 -14.92 9.22 1.26
C PRO A 141 -13.46 9.56 0.97
N VAL A 142 -13.10 9.78 -0.31
CA VAL A 142 -11.73 10.14 -0.69
C VAL A 142 -11.34 11.50 -0.09
N VAL A 143 -12.22 12.48 -0.19
CA VAL A 143 -12.01 13.84 0.34
C VAL A 143 -11.91 13.80 1.86
N LEU A 144 -12.80 13.06 2.52
CA LEU A 144 -12.81 12.89 3.98
C LEU A 144 -11.56 12.17 4.50
N VAL A 145 -11.13 11.09 3.81
CA VAL A 145 -9.86 10.39 4.15
C VAL A 145 -8.68 11.35 3.99
N THR A 146 -8.68 12.19 2.95
CA THR A 146 -7.61 13.16 2.72
C THR A 146 -7.50 14.16 3.88
N TYR A 147 -8.65 14.68 4.36
CA TYR A 147 -8.68 15.55 5.54
C TYR A 147 -8.14 14.83 6.79
N VAL A 148 -8.66 13.64 7.10
CA VAL A 148 -8.22 12.86 8.28
C VAL A 148 -6.72 12.56 8.22
N ALA A 149 -6.21 12.24 7.04
CA ALA A 149 -4.80 11.96 6.82
C ALA A 149 -3.94 13.22 7.02
N GLY A 150 -4.36 14.37 6.51
CA GLY A 150 -3.67 15.65 6.70
C GLY A 150 -3.50 16.00 8.19
N GLN A 151 -4.48 15.66 9.04
CA GLN A 151 -4.39 15.86 10.49
C GLN A 151 -3.37 14.96 11.20
N SER A 152 -2.73 14.06 10.46
CA SER A 152 -1.66 13.17 10.96
C SER A 152 -0.28 13.49 10.38
N ARG A 153 -0.16 14.52 9.50
CA ARG A 153 1.11 14.90 8.87
C ARG A 153 2.19 15.19 9.91
N GLY A 154 3.40 14.70 9.70
CA GLY A 154 4.54 14.83 10.61
C GLY A 154 4.53 13.88 11.82
N MET A 155 3.48 13.09 12.01
CA MET A 155 3.39 12.14 13.10
C MET A 155 4.01 10.80 12.71
N LYS A 156 4.47 10.04 13.71
CA LYS A 156 4.97 8.67 13.48
C LYS A 156 3.81 7.71 13.22
N ILE A 157 3.97 6.87 12.21
CA ILE A 157 3.07 5.76 11.91
C ILE A 157 3.15 4.77 13.08
N ALA A 158 2.00 4.37 13.61
CA ALA A 158 1.87 3.55 14.81
C ALA A 158 0.63 2.65 14.75
N VAL A 159 0.48 1.90 13.64
CA VAL A 159 -0.61 0.94 13.43
C VAL A 159 -0.55 -0.14 14.53
N PRO A 160 -1.61 -0.33 15.32
CA PRO A 160 -1.55 -1.17 16.49
C PRO A 160 -1.55 -2.67 16.15
N GLN A 161 -0.93 -3.46 17.03
CA GLN A 161 -0.92 -4.94 17.00
C GLN A 161 -1.23 -5.52 18.38
N LYS A 162 -2.02 -4.79 19.19
CA LYS A 162 -2.36 -5.21 20.56
C LYS A 162 -3.51 -6.20 20.61
N HIS A 163 -4.53 -5.98 19.78
CA HIS A 163 -5.70 -6.85 19.72
C HIS A 163 -5.41 -8.11 18.88
N LEU A 164 -6.06 -9.24 19.22
CA LEU A 164 -5.90 -10.50 18.49
C LEU A 164 -6.27 -10.36 17.01
N GLN A 165 -7.36 -9.65 16.72
CA GLN A 165 -7.82 -9.43 15.34
C GLN A 165 -6.89 -8.52 14.54
N GLU A 166 -6.15 -7.59 15.17
CA GLU A 166 -5.13 -6.78 14.49
C GLU A 166 -3.96 -7.66 14.01
N ARG A 167 -3.51 -8.59 14.88
CA ARG A 167 -2.48 -9.56 14.50
C ARG A 167 -2.95 -10.55 13.45
N ALA A 168 -4.21 -10.99 13.52
CA ALA A 168 -4.81 -11.84 12.50
C ALA A 168 -4.92 -11.10 11.16
N ALA A 169 -5.37 -9.84 11.16
CA ALA A 169 -5.43 -9.01 9.96
C ALA A 169 -4.05 -8.79 9.35
N TYR A 170 -3.00 -8.58 10.17
CA TYR A 170 -1.62 -8.50 9.67
C TYR A 170 -1.21 -9.76 8.92
N LYS A 171 -1.46 -10.95 9.48
CA LYS A 171 -1.13 -12.23 8.84
C LYS A 171 -1.88 -12.45 7.54
N VAL A 172 -3.19 -12.18 7.54
CA VAL A 172 -3.99 -12.26 6.30
C VAL A 172 -3.47 -11.27 5.25
N GLY A 173 -3.10 -10.04 5.67
CA GLY A 173 -2.52 -9.05 4.78
C GLY A 173 -1.17 -9.48 4.20
N GLU A 174 -0.34 -10.15 4.99
CA GLU A 174 0.92 -10.76 4.54
C GLU A 174 0.65 -11.87 3.52
N GLU A 175 -0.29 -12.78 3.80
CA GLU A 175 -0.69 -13.85 2.87
C GLU A 175 -1.18 -13.25 1.55
N VAL A 176 -2.03 -12.24 1.58
CA VAL A 176 -2.52 -11.53 0.37
C VAL A 176 -1.36 -10.88 -0.40
N PHE A 177 -0.38 -10.30 0.30
CA PHE A 177 0.78 -9.66 -0.33
C PHE A 177 1.64 -10.65 -1.13
N PHE A 178 1.78 -11.88 -0.65
CA PHE A 178 2.55 -12.94 -1.31
C PHE A 178 1.71 -13.86 -2.21
N TYR A 179 0.37 -13.78 -2.13
CA TYR A 179 -0.52 -14.64 -2.90
C TYR A 179 -0.41 -14.39 -4.39
N ARG A 180 -0.07 -15.44 -5.14
CA ARG A 180 0.06 -15.38 -6.60
C ARG A 180 -1.27 -15.70 -7.25
N ALA A 181 -1.71 -14.86 -8.17
CA ALA A 181 -3.00 -14.98 -8.82
C ALA A 181 -3.02 -14.35 -10.21
N GLY A 182 -4.16 -14.53 -10.87
CA GLY A 182 -4.43 -13.99 -12.21
C GLY A 182 -3.64 -14.68 -13.32
N PRO A 183 -3.87 -14.29 -14.58
CA PRO A 183 -3.26 -14.94 -15.75
C PRO A 183 -1.75 -14.75 -15.85
N TYR A 184 -1.19 -13.78 -15.12
CA TYR A 184 0.26 -13.55 -15.07
C TYR A 184 0.95 -14.26 -13.91
N ASP A 185 0.19 -14.93 -13.05
CA ASP A 185 0.70 -15.57 -11.85
C ASP A 185 1.59 -14.62 -11.01
N PHE A 186 1.13 -13.39 -10.81
CA PHE A 186 1.83 -12.36 -10.04
C PHE A 186 1.27 -12.25 -8.62
N SER A 187 2.05 -11.60 -7.77
CA SER A 187 1.66 -11.15 -6.43
C SER A 187 2.15 -9.70 -6.23
N CYS A 188 1.75 -9.06 -5.14
CA CYS A 188 2.36 -7.78 -4.75
C CYS A 188 3.88 -7.91 -4.61
N ALA A 189 4.34 -9.03 -4.03
CA ALA A 189 5.75 -9.35 -3.85
C ALA A 189 6.51 -9.51 -5.18
N THR A 190 5.86 -9.89 -6.28
CA THR A 190 6.51 -9.97 -7.60
C THR A 190 7.16 -8.65 -8.00
N CYS A 191 6.50 -7.53 -7.67
CA CYS A 191 6.99 -6.18 -7.93
C CYS A 191 7.65 -5.54 -6.70
N HIS A 192 7.20 -5.85 -5.49
CA HIS A 192 7.58 -5.19 -4.24
C HIS A 192 8.32 -6.08 -3.23
N GLY A 193 8.76 -7.27 -3.61
CA GLY A 193 9.43 -8.23 -2.72
C GLY A 193 10.94 -8.30 -2.87
N ALA A 194 11.56 -7.42 -3.66
CA ALA A 194 13.01 -7.37 -3.83
C ALA A 194 13.48 -5.97 -4.25
N ASP A 195 14.71 -5.65 -3.93
CA ASP A 195 15.34 -4.38 -4.32
C ASP A 195 15.55 -4.29 -5.83
N GLY A 196 15.57 -3.07 -6.36
CA GLY A 196 15.88 -2.77 -7.75
C GLY A 196 14.78 -3.11 -8.76
N LYS A 197 13.61 -3.56 -8.30
CA LYS A 197 12.46 -3.76 -9.19
C LYS A 197 11.98 -2.44 -9.76
N ARG A 198 11.56 -2.49 -11.03
CA ARG A 198 11.10 -1.30 -11.77
C ARG A 198 9.77 -1.58 -12.47
N ILE A 199 8.97 -0.53 -12.58
CA ILE A 199 7.88 -0.46 -13.54
C ILE A 199 8.11 0.75 -14.43
N ARG A 200 8.29 0.53 -15.72
CA ARG A 200 8.74 1.56 -16.66
C ARG A 200 10.07 2.21 -16.17
N THR A 201 10.13 3.52 -16.00
CA THR A 201 11.29 4.27 -15.49
C THR A 201 11.32 4.42 -13.97
N GLN A 202 10.33 3.90 -13.25
CA GLN A 202 10.16 4.11 -11.82
C GLN A 202 10.68 2.91 -11.02
N LEU A 203 11.60 3.16 -10.09
CA LEU A 203 11.97 2.20 -9.07
C LEU A 203 10.80 1.97 -8.11
N LEU A 204 10.57 0.70 -7.80
CA LEU A 204 9.55 0.31 -6.83
C LEU A 204 10.21 0.05 -5.47
N PRO A 205 9.61 0.50 -4.36
CA PRO A 205 10.12 0.18 -3.05
C PRO A 205 9.98 -1.31 -2.77
N ASN A 206 10.97 -1.89 -2.12
CA ASN A 206 10.86 -3.23 -1.56
C ASN A 206 10.06 -3.14 -0.24
N LEU A 207 8.80 -3.56 -0.27
CA LEU A 207 7.89 -3.46 0.87
C LEU A 207 8.10 -4.58 1.91
N THR A 208 9.01 -5.53 1.64
CA THR A 208 9.46 -6.55 2.61
C THR A 208 10.73 -6.11 3.35
N ASN A 209 11.38 -5.03 2.91
CA ASN A 209 12.54 -4.46 3.56
C ASN A 209 12.09 -3.36 4.55
N PRO A 210 12.35 -3.48 5.86
CA PRO A 210 11.96 -2.48 6.86
C PRO A 210 12.40 -1.05 6.54
N GLU A 211 13.55 -0.88 5.88
CA GLU A 211 14.08 0.44 5.50
C GLU A 211 13.35 1.09 4.32
N GLN A 212 12.51 0.35 3.61
CA GLN A 212 11.77 0.83 2.44
C GLN A 212 10.25 0.65 2.55
N ALA A 213 9.80 -0.23 3.43
CA ALA A 213 8.39 -0.61 3.58
C ALA A 213 7.47 0.60 3.85
N PHE A 214 7.97 1.60 4.60
CA PHE A 214 7.21 2.82 4.90
C PHE A 214 6.79 3.60 3.64
N ARG A 215 7.52 3.48 2.53
CA ARG A 215 7.22 4.16 1.26
C ARG A 215 5.90 3.68 0.63
N GLY A 216 5.43 2.51 1.02
CA GLY A 216 4.10 2.00 0.63
C GLY A 216 2.94 2.72 1.32
N PHE A 217 3.19 3.41 2.43
CA PHE A 217 2.17 4.02 3.28
C PHE A 217 2.34 5.55 3.46
N GLU A 218 3.56 6.06 3.63
CA GLU A 218 3.90 7.39 4.15
C GLU A 218 3.28 8.58 3.40
N GLY A 219 2.99 8.42 2.11
CA GLY A 219 2.52 9.51 1.27
C GLY A 219 1.11 9.30 0.71
N TRP A 220 0.32 8.41 1.31
CA TRP A 220 -1.06 8.17 0.91
C TRP A 220 -2.05 8.75 1.94
N PRO A 221 -3.20 9.30 1.51
CA PRO A 221 -3.71 9.51 0.14
C PRO A 221 -2.75 10.34 -0.72
N GLY A 222 -2.87 10.21 -2.04
CA GLY A 222 -2.00 10.90 -2.97
C GLY A 222 -2.75 11.63 -4.08
N TYR A 223 -2.36 12.88 -4.32
CA TYR A 223 -2.79 13.63 -5.49
C TYR A 223 -2.04 13.12 -6.73
N ARG A 224 -2.75 12.61 -7.71
CA ARG A 224 -2.16 12.20 -8.98
C ARG A 224 -2.18 13.32 -10.00
N MET A 225 -1.00 13.79 -10.36
CA MET A 225 -0.83 14.90 -11.32
C MET A 225 -1.43 14.59 -12.70
N THR A 226 -1.35 13.34 -13.15
CA THR A 226 -1.86 12.94 -14.46
C THR A 226 -3.38 12.95 -14.58
N GLY A 227 -4.11 12.86 -13.46
CA GLY A 227 -5.58 12.88 -13.43
C GLY A 227 -6.15 14.09 -12.68
N GLY A 228 -5.31 14.90 -12.04
CA GLY A 228 -5.78 16.08 -11.31
C GLY A 228 -6.65 15.78 -10.09
N VAL A 229 -6.58 14.57 -9.52
CA VAL A 229 -7.47 14.10 -8.46
C VAL A 229 -6.75 13.36 -7.34
N MET A 230 -7.40 13.32 -6.17
CA MET A 230 -6.95 12.53 -5.03
C MET A 230 -7.31 11.06 -5.17
N HIS A 231 -6.40 10.19 -4.76
CA HIS A 231 -6.65 8.76 -4.63
C HIS A 231 -6.25 8.27 -3.24
N THR A 232 -7.03 7.33 -2.71
CA THR A 232 -6.74 6.67 -1.44
C THR A 232 -5.80 5.47 -1.63
N LEU A 233 -5.32 4.92 -0.52
CA LEU A 233 -4.53 3.70 -0.57
C LEU A 233 -5.38 2.49 -0.98
N GLN A 234 -6.68 2.46 -0.66
CA GLN A 234 -7.61 1.45 -1.19
C GLN A 234 -7.69 1.48 -2.73
N TRP A 235 -7.81 2.69 -3.31
CA TRP A 235 -7.72 2.84 -4.76
C TRP A 235 -6.41 2.27 -5.31
N ARG A 236 -5.27 2.59 -4.67
CA ARG A 236 -3.96 2.11 -5.13
C ARG A 236 -3.88 0.58 -5.11
N MET A 237 -4.39 -0.06 -4.07
CA MET A 237 -4.44 -1.53 -4.02
C MET A 237 -5.33 -2.07 -5.14
N ASN A 238 -6.54 -1.54 -5.28
CA ASN A 238 -7.46 -1.94 -6.33
C ASN A 238 -6.86 -1.74 -7.74
N ASP A 239 -6.18 -0.62 -8.00
CA ASP A 239 -5.49 -0.36 -9.26
C ASP A 239 -4.40 -1.40 -9.56
N CYS A 240 -3.63 -1.84 -8.55
CA CYS A 240 -2.67 -2.93 -8.72
C CYS A 240 -3.35 -4.25 -9.05
N PHE A 241 -4.41 -4.62 -8.34
CA PHE A 241 -5.19 -5.84 -8.61
C PHE A 241 -5.70 -5.83 -10.06
N ARG A 242 -6.33 -4.73 -10.48
CA ARG A 242 -6.85 -4.57 -11.83
C ARG A 242 -5.75 -4.66 -12.90
N GLN A 243 -4.63 -3.99 -12.71
CA GLN A 243 -3.51 -4.01 -13.68
C GLN A 243 -2.87 -5.39 -13.81
N GLN A 244 -2.81 -6.16 -12.73
CA GLN A 244 -2.31 -7.53 -12.74
C GLN A 244 -3.38 -8.56 -13.09
N ARG A 245 -4.61 -8.11 -13.35
CA ARG A 245 -5.78 -8.98 -13.62
C ARG A 245 -6.03 -9.99 -12.51
N PHE A 246 -5.78 -9.58 -11.29
CA PHE A 246 -6.22 -10.34 -10.11
C PHE A 246 -7.74 -10.22 -9.95
N PRO A 247 -8.40 -11.16 -9.26
CA PRO A 247 -9.74 -10.95 -8.75
C PRO A 247 -9.75 -9.69 -7.87
N GLU A 248 -10.54 -8.69 -8.26
CA GLU A 248 -10.59 -7.42 -7.53
C GLU A 248 -11.23 -7.63 -6.15
N PRO A 249 -10.58 -7.20 -5.06
CA PRO A 249 -11.21 -7.20 -3.75
C PRO A 249 -12.32 -6.15 -3.73
N GLY A 250 -13.42 -6.45 -3.06
CA GLY A 250 -14.50 -5.49 -2.89
C GLY A 250 -14.03 -4.21 -2.17
N TYR A 251 -14.64 -3.09 -2.51
CA TYR A 251 -14.42 -1.82 -1.81
C TYR A 251 -14.71 -1.96 -0.32
N VAL A 252 -13.89 -1.39 0.54
CA VAL A 252 -13.93 -1.47 2.02
C VAL A 252 -14.03 -2.89 2.58
N SER A 253 -13.48 -3.87 1.85
CA SER A 253 -13.49 -5.29 2.23
C SER A 253 -12.50 -5.62 3.35
N ASP A 254 -12.70 -6.77 3.99
CA ASP A 254 -11.77 -7.30 5.00
C ASP A 254 -10.38 -7.55 4.39
N THR A 255 -10.31 -8.04 3.15
CA THR A 255 -9.06 -8.29 2.42
C THR A 255 -8.23 -7.01 2.25
N ILE A 256 -8.87 -5.91 1.83
CA ILE A 256 -8.16 -4.62 1.69
C ILE A 256 -7.71 -4.08 3.04
N SER A 257 -8.58 -4.11 4.06
CA SER A 257 -8.19 -3.66 5.40
C SER A 257 -7.03 -4.49 5.97
N ALA A 258 -6.99 -5.81 5.70
CA ALA A 258 -5.89 -6.68 6.08
C ALA A 258 -4.58 -6.32 5.36
N LEU A 259 -4.64 -6.14 4.04
CA LEU A 259 -3.46 -5.72 3.25
C LEU A 259 -2.93 -4.35 3.72
N LEU A 260 -3.81 -3.39 4.00
CA LEU A 260 -3.42 -2.10 4.55
C LEU A 260 -2.85 -2.22 5.98
N THR A 261 -3.30 -3.21 6.77
CA THR A 261 -2.71 -3.51 8.08
C THR A 261 -1.27 -3.99 7.92
N TYR A 262 -1.01 -4.91 7.00
CA TYR A 262 0.36 -5.38 6.70
C TYR A 262 1.27 -4.21 6.30
N LEU A 263 0.84 -3.39 5.33
CA LEU A 263 1.64 -2.25 4.86
C LEU A 263 1.87 -1.20 5.95
N GLY A 264 0.83 -0.89 6.73
CA GLY A 264 0.90 0.11 7.80
C GLY A 264 1.80 -0.33 8.97
N VAL A 265 1.69 -1.59 9.39
CA VAL A 265 2.55 -2.16 10.45
C VAL A 265 4.02 -2.16 10.03
N ASN A 266 4.30 -2.55 8.77
CA ASN A 266 5.66 -2.53 8.25
C ASN A 266 6.22 -1.11 8.07
N ALA A 267 5.36 -0.09 8.10
CA ALA A 267 5.74 1.32 8.08
C ALA A 267 5.90 1.95 9.49
N ASN A 268 5.60 1.21 10.56
CA ASN A 268 5.64 1.74 11.91
C ASN A 268 6.98 2.37 12.28
N GLY A 269 6.91 3.47 13.04
CA GLY A 269 8.07 4.23 13.48
C GLY A 269 8.54 5.32 12.51
N HIS A 270 8.19 5.23 11.23
CA HIS A 270 8.50 6.25 10.23
C HIS A 270 7.53 7.42 10.29
N VAL A 271 7.99 8.58 9.84
CA VAL A 271 7.18 9.79 9.80
C VAL A 271 6.22 9.74 8.60
N TYR A 272 4.94 9.96 8.87
CA TYR A 272 3.93 10.12 7.84
C TYR A 272 4.03 11.51 7.19
N LYS A 273 4.14 11.55 5.88
CA LYS A 273 4.35 12.78 5.10
C LYS A 273 3.11 13.20 4.29
N GLY A 274 2.15 12.30 4.12
CA GLY A 274 0.96 12.58 3.33
C GLY A 274 -0.05 13.51 3.99
N PRO A 275 -1.12 13.88 3.24
CA PRO A 275 -1.36 13.57 1.82
C PRO A 275 -0.26 14.08 0.90
N GLY A 276 0.20 13.23 0.01
CA GLY A 276 1.36 13.53 -0.84
C GLY A 276 1.02 13.65 -2.32
N ILE A 277 2.03 13.99 -3.13
CA ILE A 277 1.93 14.03 -4.59
C ILE A 277 2.41 12.70 -5.17
N LYS A 278 1.65 12.15 -6.09
CA LYS A 278 1.96 10.92 -6.82
C LYS A 278 1.95 11.18 -8.34
N ARG A 279 2.80 10.44 -9.05
CA ARG A 279 2.87 10.51 -10.50
C ARG A 279 1.68 9.83 -11.18
#